data_50da8ab51fa171519a416b6ca7dbb6a9
#
_entry.id   50da8ab51fa171519a416b6ca7dbb6a9
#
_cell.length_a   1.000
_cell.length_b   1.000
_cell.length_c   1.000
_cell.angle_alpha   90.00
_cell.angle_beta   90.00
_cell.angle_gamma   90.00
#
_symmetry.space_group_name_H-M   'P 1'
#
loop_
_entity.id
_entity.type
_entity.pdbx_description
1 polymer ?
#
loop_
_entity_poly.entity_id
_entity_poly.type
_entity_poly.pdbx_seq_one_letter_code
_entity_poly.pdbx_strand_id
1 'polypeptide(L)'
;MKKLLKGGVIVGASGCRKADLLIDGERIEAVGEALSCPEAEVIDVSGKLLFPGFLDAHTHFDLEVCNTVTADDFYTGGRSALRGGTTTVIDFACPNKGETLHTGLARWHEKADGKTGCDYGFHMTIDDWNDGIRAELPQMFDEGISSFKMYMTYPAMMIGDEAMFHALREMKRLGGIVGVHCENAGMIDALIAEKKAAGALSPSSHPLCRPAEAEAEAVGRLLKLARVADVPVMIVHLSTAAALREVEAARGLGQKVFVETCPHYLLLDDSRYSLPDFAGARYVCAPPLRKKLDNERLWKALADGKIQTVSTDHCSFTLAQKDAGRGDFTKIPGGMPGVETRGTLLFTYGVAAGRITAERMADVLAETPAKLYGLFPRKGVLQPGADADIVVYDPRGTSCITAADQAANVDYAPYEGTQIAGHIAEVYLRGTCVVREGKILHDRNGQYLHRGKCML
;
A
#
# COMPACT_ATOMS: atom_id res chain seq x y z
N MET A 1 -26.26 -5.61 17.35
CA MET A 1 -26.40 -4.58 18.41
C MET A 1 -26.00 -3.25 17.81
N LYS A 2 -26.85 -2.23 17.93
CA LYS A 2 -26.54 -0.90 17.39
C LYS A 2 -25.50 -0.20 18.25
N LYS A 3 -24.65 0.62 17.62
CA LYS A 3 -23.66 1.47 18.30
C LYS A 3 -23.79 2.90 17.78
N LEU A 4 -23.72 3.86 18.69
CA LEU A 4 -23.78 5.29 18.37
C LEU A 4 -22.47 5.94 18.81
N LEU A 5 -21.59 6.25 17.83
CA LEU A 5 -20.37 7.03 18.04
C LEU A 5 -20.77 8.51 18.09
N LYS A 6 -20.58 9.16 19.25
CA LYS A 6 -21.15 10.48 19.51
C LYS A 6 -20.09 11.58 19.70
N GLY A 7 -20.30 12.71 19.07
CA GLY A 7 -19.53 13.94 19.31
C GLY A 7 -18.20 14.06 18.57
N GLY A 8 -17.89 13.14 17.66
CA GLY A 8 -16.66 13.15 16.89
C GLY A 8 -16.67 14.10 15.70
N VAL A 9 -15.55 14.18 14.99
CA VAL A 9 -15.41 14.88 13.70
C VAL A 9 -15.24 13.83 12.63
N ILE A 10 -16.21 13.70 11.74
CA ILE A 10 -16.12 12.82 10.57
C ILE A 10 -15.22 13.48 9.54
N VAL A 11 -14.23 12.73 9.07
CA VAL A 11 -13.25 13.15 8.06
C VAL A 11 -13.50 12.36 6.78
N GLY A 12 -13.85 13.05 5.72
CA GLY A 12 -13.97 12.49 4.37
C GLY A 12 -13.13 13.27 3.38
N ALA A 13 -12.93 12.75 2.18
CA ALA A 13 -12.19 13.46 1.13
C ALA A 13 -12.81 14.81 0.72
N SER A 14 -14.13 14.95 0.90
CA SER A 14 -14.88 16.16 0.56
C SER A 14 -14.99 17.19 1.69
N GLY A 15 -14.55 16.87 2.90
CA GLY A 15 -14.61 17.79 4.04
C GLY A 15 -14.64 17.10 5.40
N CYS A 16 -14.47 17.93 6.43
CA CYS A 16 -14.61 17.54 7.83
C CYS A 16 -15.90 18.14 8.42
N ARG A 17 -16.64 17.35 9.21
CA ARG A 17 -17.83 17.86 9.90
C ARG A 17 -18.00 17.21 11.27
N LYS A 18 -18.45 17.97 12.27
CA LYS A 18 -18.87 17.42 13.55
C LYS A 18 -20.20 16.68 13.36
N ALA A 19 -20.24 15.39 13.67
CA ALA A 19 -21.45 14.59 13.54
C ALA A 19 -21.33 13.31 14.37
N ASP A 20 -22.49 12.74 14.68
CA ASP A 20 -22.64 11.41 15.26
C ASP A 20 -22.76 10.38 14.12
N LEU A 21 -22.38 9.13 14.41
CA LEU A 21 -22.44 8.02 13.47
C LEU A 21 -23.12 6.82 14.12
N LEU A 22 -24.23 6.37 13.54
CA LEU A 22 -24.98 5.20 14.00
C LEU A 22 -24.60 3.99 13.14
N ILE A 23 -24.24 2.91 13.81
CA ILE A 23 -23.92 1.60 13.23
C ILE A 23 -25.05 0.64 13.55
N ASP A 24 -25.53 -0.09 12.55
CA ASP A 24 -26.42 -1.25 12.69
C ASP A 24 -25.78 -2.48 12.03
N GLY A 25 -25.44 -3.47 12.86
CA GLY A 25 -24.71 -4.65 12.39
C GLY A 25 -23.39 -4.26 11.71
N GLU A 26 -23.24 -4.61 10.44
CA GLU A 26 -22.04 -4.37 9.65
C GLU A 26 -22.03 -3.02 8.90
N ARG A 27 -23.14 -2.26 8.96
CA ARG A 27 -23.33 -1.07 8.12
C ARG A 27 -23.46 0.20 8.92
N ILE A 28 -23.08 1.29 8.28
CA ILE A 28 -23.43 2.63 8.75
C ILE A 28 -24.92 2.86 8.43
N GLU A 29 -25.74 3.06 9.45
CA GLU A 29 -27.19 3.32 9.30
C GLU A 29 -27.44 4.82 9.06
N ALA A 30 -26.80 5.67 9.86
CA ALA A 30 -26.99 7.12 9.78
C ALA A 30 -25.75 7.90 10.16
N VAL A 31 -25.63 9.10 9.58
CA VAL A 31 -24.61 10.10 9.93
C VAL A 31 -25.32 11.46 10.00
N GLY A 32 -25.28 12.11 11.14
CA GLY A 32 -25.99 13.38 11.36
C GLY A 32 -25.65 14.03 12.68
N GLU A 33 -26.18 15.24 12.89
CA GLU A 33 -26.03 15.96 14.15
C GLU A 33 -27.07 15.45 15.15
N ALA A 34 -26.67 15.33 16.42
CA ALA A 34 -27.53 14.99 17.57
C ALA A 34 -28.39 13.73 17.34
N LEU A 35 -27.80 12.67 16.77
CA LEU A 35 -28.50 11.40 16.60
C LEU A 35 -28.90 10.83 17.97
N SER A 36 -30.08 10.18 18.02
CA SER A 36 -30.58 9.48 19.20
C SER A 36 -31.07 8.09 18.78
N CYS A 37 -30.63 7.07 19.48
CA CYS A 37 -31.04 5.68 19.30
C CYS A 37 -31.02 5.01 20.67
N PRO A 38 -32.18 4.92 21.35
CA PRO A 38 -32.26 4.42 22.74
C PRO A 38 -31.71 3.00 22.94
N GLU A 39 -31.77 2.17 21.89
CA GLU A 39 -31.28 0.79 21.92
C GLU A 39 -29.79 0.66 21.58
N ALA A 40 -29.12 1.75 21.17
CA ALA A 40 -27.72 1.70 20.80
C ALA A 40 -26.78 1.86 22.02
N GLU A 41 -25.70 1.11 22.00
CA GLU A 41 -24.55 1.40 22.86
C GLU A 41 -23.96 2.75 22.46
N VAL A 42 -23.95 3.73 23.38
CA VAL A 42 -23.39 5.05 23.13
C VAL A 42 -21.90 5.06 23.46
N ILE A 43 -21.08 5.44 22.49
CA ILE A 43 -19.62 5.51 22.58
C ILE A 43 -19.21 6.97 22.38
N ASP A 44 -18.60 7.57 23.41
CA ASP A 44 -18.12 8.95 23.35
C ASP A 44 -16.80 9.03 22.56
N VAL A 45 -16.86 9.72 21.43
CA VAL A 45 -15.72 10.01 20.55
C VAL A 45 -15.46 11.51 20.44
N SER A 46 -15.89 12.28 21.44
CA SER A 46 -15.69 13.74 21.50
C SER A 46 -14.21 14.13 21.41
N GLY A 47 -13.90 15.05 20.53
CA GLY A 47 -12.54 15.52 20.29
C GLY A 47 -11.67 14.57 19.45
N LYS A 48 -12.23 13.45 18.97
CA LYS A 48 -11.56 12.51 18.08
C LYS A 48 -11.98 12.70 16.62
N LEU A 49 -11.13 12.24 15.71
CA LEU A 49 -11.38 12.23 14.28
C LEU A 49 -11.84 10.82 13.86
N LEU A 50 -12.89 10.75 13.06
CA LEU A 50 -13.40 9.50 12.52
C LEU A 50 -13.07 9.46 11.04
N PHE A 51 -12.08 8.63 10.68
CA PHE A 51 -11.75 8.35 9.29
C PHE A 51 -12.46 7.08 8.82
N PRO A 52 -12.75 6.95 7.50
CA PRO A 52 -13.06 5.64 6.94
C PRO A 52 -11.91 4.69 7.23
N GLY A 53 -12.21 3.40 7.40
CA GLY A 53 -11.17 2.38 7.49
C GLY A 53 -10.16 2.52 6.36
N PHE A 54 -8.87 2.53 6.69
CA PHE A 54 -7.81 2.70 5.69
C PHE A 54 -7.73 1.46 4.79
N LEU A 55 -7.42 1.70 3.53
CA LEU A 55 -7.21 0.68 2.52
C LEU A 55 -5.73 0.71 2.09
N ASP A 56 -5.03 -0.41 2.26
CA ASP A 56 -3.67 -0.58 1.76
C ASP A 56 -3.67 -1.50 0.54
N ALA A 57 -3.43 -0.94 -0.62
CA ALA A 57 -3.48 -1.67 -1.88
C ALA A 57 -2.11 -2.19 -2.33
N HIS A 58 -1.14 -2.28 -1.41
CA HIS A 58 0.20 -2.75 -1.74
C HIS A 58 0.85 -3.43 -0.53
N THR A 59 0.58 -4.71 -0.37
CA THR A 59 1.18 -5.56 0.66
C THR A 59 1.69 -6.85 0.04
N HIS A 60 2.66 -7.50 0.71
CA HIS A 60 3.29 -8.75 0.30
C HIS A 60 3.35 -9.68 1.51
N PHE A 61 2.19 -10.19 1.92
CA PHE A 61 2.10 -11.16 3.00
C PHE A 61 2.38 -12.57 2.49
N ASP A 62 3.16 -13.36 3.26
CA ASP A 62 3.48 -14.74 2.95
C ASP A 62 4.04 -14.93 1.52
N LEU A 63 4.85 -13.95 1.05
CA LEU A 63 5.43 -13.94 -0.28
C LEU A 63 6.77 -14.69 -0.29
N GLU A 64 6.88 -15.70 -1.14
CA GLU A 64 8.13 -16.39 -1.44
C GLU A 64 8.97 -15.53 -2.40
N VAL A 65 10.05 -14.94 -1.89
CA VAL A 65 10.91 -14.02 -2.64
C VAL A 65 12.34 -14.03 -2.06
N CYS A 66 13.34 -13.73 -2.90
CA CYS A 66 14.75 -13.65 -2.46
C CYS A 66 15.26 -14.93 -1.75
N ASN A 67 14.81 -16.11 -2.15
CA ASN A 67 15.08 -17.41 -1.53
C ASN A 67 14.67 -17.51 -0.05
N THR A 68 13.67 -16.76 0.34
CA THR A 68 13.05 -16.80 1.68
C THR A 68 11.56 -16.51 1.55
N VAL A 69 10.87 -16.36 2.67
CA VAL A 69 9.46 -15.94 2.72
C VAL A 69 9.38 -14.67 3.56
N THR A 70 8.49 -13.73 3.22
CA THR A 70 8.25 -12.55 4.06
C THR A 70 7.88 -12.96 5.48
N ALA A 71 8.32 -12.19 6.47
CA ALA A 71 8.16 -12.55 7.88
C ALA A 71 6.70 -12.50 8.35
N ASP A 72 5.91 -11.60 7.77
CA ASP A 72 4.47 -11.54 8.02
C ASP A 72 3.71 -12.40 7.02
N ASP A 73 2.88 -13.29 7.54
CA ASP A 73 1.83 -13.98 6.84
C ASP A 73 0.51 -13.19 6.88
N PHE A 74 -0.58 -13.74 6.32
CA PHE A 74 -1.89 -13.09 6.35
C PHE A 74 -2.47 -12.93 7.75
N TYR A 75 -2.03 -13.74 8.72
CA TYR A 75 -2.46 -13.59 10.11
C TYR A 75 -1.72 -12.44 10.81
N THR A 76 -0.40 -12.47 10.81
CA THR A 76 0.42 -11.44 11.49
C THR A 76 0.33 -10.09 10.79
N GLY A 77 0.39 -10.09 9.44
CA GLY A 77 0.21 -8.89 8.63
C GLY A 77 -1.18 -8.28 8.77
N GLY A 78 -2.24 -9.11 8.82
CA GLY A 78 -3.62 -8.65 9.06
C GLY A 78 -3.79 -8.02 10.44
N ARG A 79 -3.18 -8.56 11.49
CA ARG A 79 -3.13 -7.97 12.84
C ARG A 79 -2.43 -6.61 12.84
N SER A 80 -1.29 -6.54 12.19
CA SER A 80 -0.51 -5.31 12.01
C SER A 80 -1.31 -4.26 11.25
N ALA A 81 -1.99 -4.65 10.17
CA ALA A 81 -2.88 -3.79 9.40
C ALA A 81 -4.00 -3.19 10.27
N LEU A 82 -4.71 -4.02 11.04
CA LEU A 82 -5.78 -3.55 11.93
C LEU A 82 -5.27 -2.56 12.97
N ARG A 83 -4.12 -2.82 13.61
CA ARG A 83 -3.52 -1.87 14.57
C ARG A 83 -3.18 -0.54 13.94
N GLY A 84 -2.78 -0.54 12.66
CA GLY A 84 -2.52 0.65 11.86
C GLY A 84 -3.76 1.34 11.30
N GLY A 85 -4.99 0.88 11.65
CA GLY A 85 -6.24 1.42 11.12
C GLY A 85 -6.58 0.94 9.70
N THR A 86 -5.80 0.02 9.15
CA THR A 86 -6.05 -0.56 7.83
C THR A 86 -7.04 -1.71 7.97
N THR A 87 -8.27 -1.48 7.52
CA THR A 87 -9.38 -2.46 7.57
C THR A 87 -9.47 -3.30 6.31
N THR A 88 -8.77 -2.91 5.26
CA THR A 88 -8.75 -3.63 3.98
C THR A 88 -7.34 -3.60 3.38
N VAL A 89 -6.86 -4.77 2.95
CA VAL A 89 -5.61 -4.90 2.18
C VAL A 89 -5.90 -5.46 0.80
N ILE A 90 -5.11 -5.08 -0.20
CA ILE A 90 -5.10 -5.75 -1.50
C ILE A 90 -3.67 -6.22 -1.73
N ASP A 91 -3.48 -7.53 -1.61
CA ASP A 91 -2.19 -8.20 -1.75
C ASP A 91 -1.97 -8.68 -3.19
N PHE A 92 -0.79 -9.21 -3.51
CA PHE A 92 -0.44 -9.64 -4.86
C PHE A 92 -0.41 -11.15 -4.99
N ALA A 93 -1.40 -11.72 -5.67
CA ALA A 93 -1.36 -13.11 -6.08
C ALA A 93 -0.32 -13.27 -7.20
N CYS A 94 0.75 -13.98 -6.90
CA CYS A 94 1.91 -14.17 -7.77
C CYS A 94 1.98 -15.64 -8.24
N PRO A 95 1.54 -15.97 -9.47
CA PRO A 95 1.88 -17.25 -10.07
C PRO A 95 3.40 -17.32 -10.28
N ASN A 96 3.96 -18.52 -10.41
CA ASN A 96 5.31 -18.69 -10.92
C ASN A 96 5.29 -18.73 -12.45
N LYS A 97 6.38 -18.37 -13.11
CA LYS A 97 6.48 -18.48 -14.57
C LYS A 97 6.09 -19.89 -15.06
N GLY A 98 5.18 -19.91 -16.05
CA GLY A 98 4.64 -21.13 -16.60
C GLY A 98 3.44 -21.73 -15.85
N GLU A 99 3.03 -21.14 -14.71
CA GLU A 99 1.78 -21.47 -14.05
C GLU A 99 0.61 -20.67 -14.64
N THR A 100 -0.60 -21.11 -14.36
CA THR A 100 -1.83 -20.40 -14.72
C THR A 100 -2.15 -19.32 -13.68
N LEU A 101 -2.94 -18.30 -14.06
CA LEU A 101 -3.42 -17.29 -13.11
C LEU A 101 -4.27 -17.93 -12.00
N HIS A 102 -5.10 -18.92 -12.35
CA HIS A 102 -5.91 -19.66 -11.38
C HIS A 102 -5.05 -20.42 -10.35
N THR A 103 -3.92 -20.99 -10.76
CA THR A 103 -3.00 -21.65 -9.84
C THR A 103 -2.43 -20.65 -8.83
N GLY A 104 -2.01 -19.47 -9.29
CA GLY A 104 -1.56 -18.39 -8.41
C GLY A 104 -2.66 -17.93 -7.47
N LEU A 105 -3.88 -17.70 -7.98
CA LEU A 105 -5.02 -17.26 -7.18
C LEU A 105 -5.39 -18.27 -6.09
N ALA A 106 -5.48 -19.57 -6.44
CA ALA A 106 -5.80 -20.62 -5.49
C ALA A 106 -4.79 -20.67 -4.32
N ARG A 107 -3.49 -20.52 -4.63
CA ARG A 107 -2.43 -20.45 -3.62
C ARG A 107 -2.64 -19.26 -2.67
N TRP A 108 -3.02 -18.09 -3.17
CA TRP A 108 -3.26 -16.91 -2.32
C TRP A 108 -4.51 -17.06 -1.46
N HIS A 109 -5.56 -17.68 -1.98
CA HIS A 109 -6.72 -18.05 -1.18
C HIS A 109 -6.34 -19.02 -0.05
N GLU A 110 -5.55 -20.05 -0.34
CA GLU A 110 -5.06 -20.97 0.70
C GLU A 110 -4.27 -20.26 1.80
N LYS A 111 -3.49 -19.23 1.46
CA LYS A 111 -2.72 -18.42 2.41
C LYS A 111 -3.59 -17.49 3.23
N ALA A 112 -4.67 -16.93 2.68
CA ALA A 112 -5.43 -15.84 3.29
C ALA A 112 -6.76 -16.26 3.92
N ASP A 113 -7.50 -17.21 3.32
CA ASP A 113 -8.88 -17.51 3.69
C ASP A 113 -8.98 -18.01 5.13
N GLY A 114 -9.83 -17.32 5.93
CA GLY A 114 -10.05 -17.61 7.34
C GLY A 114 -8.87 -17.30 8.27
N LYS A 115 -7.79 -16.68 7.79
CA LYS A 115 -6.59 -16.39 8.57
C LYS A 115 -6.42 -14.90 8.86
N THR A 116 -6.81 -14.01 7.96
CA THR A 116 -6.56 -12.58 8.09
C THR A 116 -7.55 -11.88 9.04
N GLY A 117 -7.05 -10.87 9.75
CA GLY A 117 -7.86 -10.03 10.62
C GLY A 117 -8.65 -8.96 9.88
N CYS A 118 -8.09 -8.37 8.83
CA CYS A 118 -8.73 -7.35 7.98
C CYS A 118 -9.34 -7.96 6.73
N ASP A 119 -10.26 -7.23 6.07
CA ASP A 119 -10.79 -7.61 4.78
C ASP A 119 -9.68 -7.58 3.73
N TYR A 120 -9.79 -8.40 2.70
CA TYR A 120 -8.73 -8.53 1.69
C TYR A 120 -9.26 -8.76 0.29
N GLY A 121 -8.42 -8.44 -0.67
CA GLY A 121 -8.54 -8.78 -2.08
C GLY A 121 -7.17 -9.00 -2.67
N PHE A 122 -7.12 -9.33 -3.97
CA PHE A 122 -5.86 -9.59 -4.64
C PHE A 122 -5.71 -8.77 -5.93
N HIS A 123 -4.51 -8.27 -6.18
CA HIS A 123 -4.04 -7.98 -7.52
C HIS A 123 -3.52 -9.28 -8.13
N MET A 124 -3.71 -9.49 -9.43
CA MET A 124 -3.11 -10.62 -10.12
C MET A 124 -1.82 -10.19 -10.82
N THR A 125 -0.71 -10.85 -10.53
CA THR A 125 0.56 -10.62 -11.23
C THR A 125 0.53 -11.29 -12.60
N ILE A 126 0.95 -10.56 -13.63
CA ILE A 126 1.18 -11.06 -14.99
C ILE A 126 2.69 -11.09 -15.19
N ASP A 127 3.29 -12.26 -15.02
CA ASP A 127 4.73 -12.51 -15.14
C ASP A 127 5.10 -13.31 -16.40
N ASP A 128 4.09 -13.74 -17.15
CA ASP A 128 4.20 -14.39 -18.47
C ASP A 128 3.07 -13.90 -19.39
N TRP A 129 3.26 -14.07 -20.70
CA TRP A 129 2.26 -13.69 -21.67
C TRP A 129 2.15 -14.74 -22.77
N ASN A 130 1.05 -15.45 -22.78
CA ASN A 130 0.71 -16.49 -23.79
C ASN A 130 -0.82 -16.59 -23.92
N ASP A 131 -1.30 -17.42 -24.85
CA ASP A 131 -2.74 -17.57 -25.11
C ASP A 131 -3.51 -18.11 -23.90
N GLY A 132 -2.88 -18.93 -23.06
CA GLY A 132 -3.48 -19.45 -21.80
C GLY A 132 -3.73 -18.31 -20.81
N ILE A 133 -2.72 -17.53 -20.50
CA ILE A 133 -2.82 -16.36 -19.60
C ILE A 133 -3.88 -15.39 -20.13
N ARG A 134 -3.85 -15.09 -21.43
CA ARG A 134 -4.82 -14.22 -22.06
C ARG A 134 -6.26 -14.72 -21.90
N ALA A 135 -6.49 -16.03 -22.07
CA ALA A 135 -7.82 -16.66 -21.93
C ALA A 135 -8.35 -16.63 -20.49
N GLU A 136 -7.47 -16.63 -19.48
CA GLU A 136 -7.85 -16.59 -18.07
C GLU A 136 -8.17 -15.17 -17.56
N LEU A 137 -7.66 -14.11 -18.20
CA LEU A 137 -7.88 -12.74 -17.74
C LEU A 137 -9.37 -12.38 -17.51
N PRO A 138 -10.32 -12.69 -18.41
CA PRO A 138 -11.74 -12.42 -18.14
C PRO A 138 -12.26 -13.14 -16.89
N GLN A 139 -11.78 -14.37 -16.64
CA GLN A 139 -12.19 -15.17 -15.50
C GLN A 139 -11.72 -14.56 -14.17
N MET A 140 -10.58 -13.85 -14.17
CA MET A 140 -10.13 -13.12 -12.98
C MET A 140 -11.13 -12.04 -12.55
N PHE A 141 -11.84 -11.41 -13.51
CA PHE A 141 -12.88 -10.45 -13.17
C PHE A 141 -14.10 -11.13 -12.53
N ASP A 142 -14.42 -12.36 -12.93
CA ASP A 142 -15.50 -13.15 -12.31
C ASP A 142 -15.14 -13.52 -10.87
N GLU A 143 -13.84 -13.69 -10.56
CA GLU A 143 -13.30 -13.92 -9.21
C GLU A 143 -13.16 -12.61 -8.39
N GLY A 144 -13.59 -11.45 -8.92
CA GLY A 144 -13.51 -10.16 -8.25
C GLY A 144 -12.15 -9.49 -8.33
N ILE A 145 -11.27 -9.93 -9.24
CA ILE A 145 -9.97 -9.33 -9.49
C ILE A 145 -10.07 -8.43 -10.72
N SER A 146 -9.98 -7.11 -10.52
CA SER A 146 -10.06 -6.10 -11.58
C SER A 146 -8.78 -5.28 -11.72
N SER A 147 -7.75 -5.63 -10.98
CA SER A 147 -6.45 -4.96 -11.00
C SER A 147 -5.31 -5.97 -11.08
N PHE A 148 -4.27 -5.60 -11.82
CA PHE A 148 -3.18 -6.47 -12.20
C PHE A 148 -1.84 -5.80 -11.90
N LYS A 149 -0.76 -6.61 -11.80
CA LYS A 149 0.60 -6.14 -11.58
C LYS A 149 1.53 -6.65 -12.67
N MET A 150 2.41 -5.79 -13.16
CA MET A 150 3.52 -6.15 -14.04
C MET A 150 4.84 -5.57 -13.52
N TYR A 151 5.94 -6.16 -13.93
CA TYR A 151 7.28 -5.78 -13.52
C TYR A 151 8.17 -5.53 -14.74
N MET A 152 9.00 -4.48 -14.66
CA MET A 152 10.01 -4.16 -15.66
C MET A 152 11.42 -4.54 -15.22
N THR A 153 11.56 -5.12 -14.04
CA THR A 153 12.78 -5.71 -13.47
C THR A 153 12.44 -7.02 -12.74
N TYR A 154 13.42 -7.71 -12.22
CA TYR A 154 13.36 -9.06 -11.62
C TYR A 154 13.11 -10.16 -12.65
N PRO A 155 14.16 -10.93 -13.05
CA PRO A 155 14.06 -11.96 -14.09
C PRO A 155 12.93 -12.98 -13.91
N ALA A 156 12.59 -13.31 -12.64
CA ALA A 156 11.51 -14.23 -12.33
C ALA A 156 10.10 -13.67 -12.59
N MET A 157 9.93 -12.33 -12.62
CA MET A 157 8.63 -11.67 -12.65
C MET A 157 8.44 -10.73 -13.84
N MET A 158 9.53 -10.24 -14.44
CA MET A 158 9.45 -9.25 -15.50
C MET A 158 8.96 -9.84 -16.82
N ILE A 159 8.23 -9.02 -17.59
CA ILE A 159 7.83 -9.29 -18.97
C ILE A 159 8.41 -8.22 -19.89
N GLY A 160 8.60 -8.59 -21.18
CA GLY A 160 9.11 -7.68 -22.19
C GLY A 160 8.07 -6.66 -22.68
N ASP A 161 8.53 -5.64 -23.40
CA ASP A 161 7.68 -4.54 -23.87
C ASP A 161 6.54 -5.01 -24.79
N GLU A 162 6.76 -6.02 -25.64
CA GLU A 162 5.74 -6.61 -26.51
C GLU A 162 4.62 -7.27 -25.67
N ALA A 163 4.99 -8.13 -24.73
CA ALA A 163 4.06 -8.80 -23.82
C ALA A 163 3.27 -7.79 -22.97
N MET A 164 3.97 -6.79 -22.41
CA MET A 164 3.36 -5.70 -21.67
C MET A 164 2.35 -4.91 -22.50
N PHE A 165 2.69 -4.58 -23.75
CA PHE A 165 1.80 -3.88 -24.65
C PHE A 165 0.52 -4.67 -24.96
N HIS A 166 0.64 -5.97 -25.20
CA HIS A 166 -0.51 -6.85 -25.41
C HIS A 166 -1.39 -6.97 -24.14
N ALA A 167 -0.77 -7.13 -22.98
CA ALA A 167 -1.48 -7.15 -21.69
C ALA A 167 -2.23 -5.82 -21.46
N LEU A 168 -1.62 -4.68 -21.71
CA LEU A 168 -2.26 -3.36 -21.59
C LEU A 168 -3.48 -3.24 -22.52
N ARG A 169 -3.42 -3.74 -23.74
CA ARG A 169 -4.57 -3.74 -24.67
C ARG A 169 -5.71 -4.62 -24.19
N GLU A 170 -5.42 -5.77 -23.58
CA GLU A 170 -6.45 -6.61 -22.97
C GLU A 170 -7.07 -5.93 -21.75
N MET A 171 -6.28 -5.24 -20.92
CA MET A 171 -6.81 -4.46 -19.79
C MET A 171 -7.75 -3.35 -20.26
N LYS A 172 -7.45 -2.67 -21.37
CA LYS A 172 -8.38 -1.71 -21.97
C LYS A 172 -9.71 -2.38 -22.34
N ARG A 173 -9.66 -3.56 -23.00
CA ARG A 173 -10.86 -4.30 -23.42
C ARG A 173 -11.70 -4.75 -22.22
N LEU A 174 -11.07 -5.19 -21.13
CA LEU A 174 -11.73 -5.71 -19.94
C LEU A 174 -12.13 -4.61 -18.94
N GLY A 175 -11.52 -3.44 -19.01
CA GLY A 175 -11.71 -2.34 -18.06
C GLY A 175 -10.96 -2.54 -16.75
N GLY A 176 -9.82 -3.25 -16.79
CA GLY A 176 -8.93 -3.44 -15.67
C GLY A 176 -7.93 -2.28 -15.52
N ILE A 177 -7.28 -2.23 -14.36
CA ILE A 177 -6.16 -1.32 -14.11
C ILE A 177 -4.88 -2.12 -13.83
N VAL A 178 -3.75 -1.63 -14.35
CA VAL A 178 -2.45 -2.27 -14.14
C VAL A 178 -1.54 -1.36 -13.34
N GLY A 179 -1.03 -1.87 -12.23
CA GLY A 179 0.09 -1.31 -11.50
C GLY A 179 1.41 -1.87 -12.04
N VAL A 180 2.42 -1.02 -12.24
CA VAL A 180 3.70 -1.46 -12.80
C VAL A 180 4.86 -1.02 -11.91
N HIS A 181 5.71 -1.99 -11.57
CA HIS A 181 7.02 -1.71 -10.98
C HIS A 181 7.97 -1.25 -12.08
N CYS A 182 8.37 0.01 -12.05
CA CYS A 182 9.11 0.67 -13.10
C CYS A 182 10.57 0.92 -12.70
N GLU A 183 11.45 -0.03 -13.00
CA GLU A 183 12.90 0.14 -12.94
C GLU A 183 13.56 -0.55 -14.15
N ASN A 184 14.61 0.04 -14.72
CA ASN A 184 15.33 -0.50 -15.87
C ASN A 184 16.25 -1.64 -15.46
N ALA A 185 15.86 -2.89 -15.76
CA ALA A 185 16.62 -4.09 -15.41
C ALA A 185 18.05 -4.09 -15.96
N GLY A 186 18.23 -3.76 -17.25
CA GLY A 186 19.55 -3.78 -17.88
C GLY A 186 20.53 -2.80 -17.25
N MET A 187 20.08 -1.60 -16.91
CA MET A 187 20.88 -0.60 -16.20
C MET A 187 21.27 -1.09 -14.80
N ILE A 188 20.31 -1.65 -14.07
CA ILE A 188 20.53 -2.19 -12.72
C ILE A 188 21.56 -3.33 -12.76
N ASP A 189 21.40 -4.28 -13.67
CA ASP A 189 22.29 -5.45 -13.78
C ASP A 189 23.72 -5.04 -14.10
N ALA A 190 23.91 -4.08 -15.04
CA ALA A 190 25.22 -3.53 -15.36
C ALA A 190 25.88 -2.86 -14.15
N LEU A 191 25.15 -2.01 -13.44
CA LEU A 191 25.66 -1.32 -12.26
C LEU A 191 25.97 -2.29 -11.09
N ILE A 192 25.17 -3.33 -10.91
CA ILE A 192 25.45 -4.41 -9.95
C ILE A 192 26.77 -5.12 -10.31
N ALA A 193 26.96 -5.46 -11.59
CA ALA A 193 28.17 -6.12 -12.06
C ALA A 193 29.43 -5.24 -11.80
N GLU A 194 29.34 -3.93 -12.09
CA GLU A 194 30.41 -2.97 -11.79
C GLU A 194 30.74 -2.91 -10.28
N LYS A 195 29.72 -2.82 -9.41
CA LYS A 195 29.93 -2.78 -7.95
C LYS A 195 30.54 -4.07 -7.43
N LYS A 196 30.12 -5.23 -7.93
CA LYS A 196 30.70 -6.53 -7.58
C LYS A 196 32.17 -6.61 -8.02
N ALA A 197 32.49 -6.19 -9.24
CA ALA A 197 33.85 -6.17 -9.75
C ALA A 197 34.78 -5.24 -8.91
N ALA A 198 34.23 -4.14 -8.40
CA ALA A 198 34.94 -3.22 -7.53
C ALA A 198 35.02 -3.66 -6.04
N GLY A 199 34.43 -4.80 -5.68
CA GLY A 199 34.36 -5.25 -4.28
C GLY A 199 33.49 -4.38 -3.38
N ALA A 200 32.63 -3.52 -3.93
CA ALA A 200 31.75 -2.61 -3.20
C ALA A 200 30.45 -3.33 -2.83
N LEU A 201 30.47 -4.17 -1.81
CA LEU A 201 29.41 -5.13 -1.49
C LEU A 201 28.54 -4.73 -0.29
N SER A 202 28.74 -3.54 0.28
CA SER A 202 27.95 -3.03 1.42
C SER A 202 26.54 -2.57 1.01
N PRO A 203 25.60 -2.42 1.97
CA PRO A 203 24.25 -1.90 1.69
C PRO A 203 24.23 -0.53 0.99
N SER A 204 25.26 0.31 1.19
CA SER A 204 25.38 1.62 0.54
C SER A 204 25.54 1.56 -0.98
N SER A 205 25.90 0.40 -1.54
CA SER A 205 25.92 0.17 -2.99
C SER A 205 24.53 -0.04 -3.59
N HIS A 206 23.55 -0.43 -2.79
CA HIS A 206 22.19 -0.72 -3.27
C HIS A 206 21.55 0.46 -4.03
N PRO A 207 21.44 1.68 -3.47
CA PRO A 207 20.87 2.82 -4.19
C PRO A 207 21.71 3.27 -5.38
N LEU A 208 23.03 3.00 -5.38
CA LEU A 208 23.91 3.35 -6.48
C LEU A 208 23.72 2.44 -7.71
N CYS A 209 23.19 1.22 -7.51
CA CYS A 209 22.82 0.31 -8.59
C CYS A 209 21.40 0.54 -9.11
N ARG A 210 20.61 1.36 -8.41
CA ARG A 210 19.22 1.69 -8.77
C ARG A 210 19.02 3.21 -8.78
N PRO A 211 19.73 3.95 -9.66
CA PRO A 211 19.64 5.42 -9.70
C PRO A 211 18.24 5.90 -10.08
N ALA A 212 17.97 7.18 -9.83
CA ALA A 212 16.69 7.80 -10.16
C ALA A 212 16.35 7.70 -11.67
N GLU A 213 17.37 7.70 -12.50
CA GLU A 213 17.26 7.57 -13.95
C GLU A 213 16.71 6.19 -14.38
N ALA A 214 17.03 5.12 -13.62
CA ALA A 214 16.52 3.78 -13.90
C ALA A 214 15.00 3.70 -13.69
N GLU A 215 14.45 4.40 -12.68
CA GLU A 215 13.02 4.53 -12.46
C GLU A 215 12.38 5.45 -13.51
N ALA A 216 12.96 6.63 -13.75
CA ALA A 216 12.40 7.62 -14.67
C ALA A 216 12.34 7.09 -16.12
N GLU A 217 13.38 6.40 -16.60
CA GLU A 217 13.38 5.77 -17.91
C GLU A 217 12.26 4.74 -18.03
N ALA A 218 12.16 3.83 -17.07
CA ALA A 218 11.14 2.79 -17.08
C ALA A 218 9.72 3.36 -17.02
N VAL A 219 9.47 4.39 -16.19
CA VAL A 219 8.21 5.12 -16.16
C VAL A 219 7.92 5.77 -17.52
N GLY A 220 8.87 6.50 -18.09
CA GLY A 220 8.71 7.13 -19.41
C GLY A 220 8.42 6.12 -20.52
N ARG A 221 9.05 4.93 -20.50
CA ARG A 221 8.82 3.84 -21.45
C ARG A 221 7.42 3.25 -21.28
N LEU A 222 7.01 2.90 -20.05
CA LEU A 222 5.66 2.42 -19.75
C LEU A 222 4.59 3.39 -20.25
N LEU A 223 4.77 4.70 -19.97
CA LEU A 223 3.77 5.71 -20.33
C LEU A 223 3.61 5.82 -21.86
N LYS A 224 4.67 5.61 -22.65
CA LYS A 224 4.58 5.55 -24.12
C LYS A 224 3.83 4.30 -24.59
N LEU A 225 4.08 3.13 -23.99
CA LEU A 225 3.34 1.90 -24.27
C LEU A 225 1.85 2.06 -23.93
N ALA A 226 1.54 2.57 -22.73
CA ALA A 226 0.17 2.79 -22.26
C ALA A 226 -0.58 3.83 -23.15
N ARG A 227 0.10 4.86 -23.64
CA ARG A 227 -0.47 5.84 -24.57
C ARG A 227 -0.88 5.20 -25.88
N VAL A 228 -0.05 4.35 -26.47
CA VAL A 228 -0.37 3.64 -27.73
C VAL A 228 -1.45 2.60 -27.49
N ALA A 229 -1.46 1.93 -26.32
CA ALA A 229 -2.52 1.01 -25.93
C ALA A 229 -3.82 1.75 -25.56
N ASP A 230 -3.77 3.07 -25.31
CA ASP A 230 -4.88 3.93 -24.89
C ASP A 230 -5.57 3.43 -23.63
N VAL A 231 -4.80 3.16 -22.58
CA VAL A 231 -5.26 2.59 -21.32
C VAL A 231 -4.68 3.35 -20.13
N PRO A 232 -5.46 3.58 -19.04
CA PRO A 232 -4.91 4.12 -17.80
C PRO A 232 -3.97 3.10 -17.13
N VAL A 233 -2.92 3.62 -16.49
CA VAL A 233 -1.97 2.82 -15.72
C VAL A 233 -1.71 3.43 -14.34
N MET A 234 -1.26 2.60 -13.40
CA MET A 234 -0.78 3.00 -12.09
C MET A 234 0.73 2.82 -12.03
N ILE A 235 1.46 3.90 -11.71
CA ILE A 235 2.85 3.79 -11.29
C ILE A 235 2.82 3.50 -9.79
N VAL A 236 3.18 2.29 -9.39
CA VAL A 236 3.20 1.89 -7.98
C VAL A 236 4.48 2.38 -7.32
N HIS A 237 4.46 2.59 -6.00
CA HIS A 237 5.60 2.95 -5.15
C HIS A 237 6.59 3.96 -5.80
N LEU A 238 6.10 4.96 -6.52
CA LEU A 238 6.93 5.99 -7.17
C LEU A 238 7.79 6.69 -6.11
N SER A 239 9.10 6.73 -6.35
CA SER A 239 10.08 7.14 -5.35
C SER A 239 10.85 8.42 -5.70
N THR A 240 10.88 8.86 -6.96
CA THR A 240 11.74 9.98 -7.41
C THR A 240 10.97 11.15 -8.02
N ALA A 241 11.53 12.35 -7.86
CA ALA A 241 11.07 13.54 -8.58
C ALA A 241 11.30 13.43 -10.10
N ALA A 242 12.28 12.63 -10.53
CA ALA A 242 12.56 12.39 -11.94
C ALA A 242 11.42 11.60 -12.61
N ALA A 243 11.00 10.50 -12.01
CA ALA A 243 9.87 9.69 -12.48
C ALA A 243 8.55 10.48 -12.42
N LEU A 244 8.35 11.29 -11.38
CA LEU A 244 7.17 12.15 -11.29
C LEU A 244 7.07 13.15 -12.46
N ARG A 245 8.19 13.70 -12.95
CA ARG A 245 8.20 14.57 -14.13
C ARG A 245 7.74 13.84 -15.39
N GLU A 246 8.11 12.58 -15.58
CA GLU A 246 7.60 11.77 -16.70
C GLU A 246 6.07 11.62 -16.64
N VAL A 247 5.54 11.36 -15.43
CA VAL A 247 4.08 11.29 -15.21
C VAL A 247 3.42 12.64 -15.51
N GLU A 248 3.96 13.75 -15.01
CA GLU A 248 3.41 15.09 -15.26
C GLU A 248 3.40 15.45 -16.75
N ALA A 249 4.47 15.10 -17.48
CA ALA A 249 4.53 15.30 -18.91
C ALA A 249 3.48 14.47 -19.67
N ALA A 250 3.27 13.21 -19.29
CA ALA A 250 2.25 12.36 -19.90
C ALA A 250 0.83 12.89 -19.62
N ARG A 251 0.55 13.31 -18.39
CA ARG A 251 -0.72 13.93 -18.01
C ARG A 251 -0.97 15.24 -18.77
N GLY A 252 0.07 16.05 -18.98
CA GLY A 252 0.02 17.25 -19.81
C GLY A 252 -0.38 16.99 -21.28
N LEU A 253 -0.20 15.76 -21.74
CA LEU A 253 -0.64 15.28 -23.06
C LEU A 253 -2.02 14.58 -23.01
N GLY A 254 -2.76 14.70 -21.89
CA GLY A 254 -4.08 14.14 -21.70
C GLY A 254 -4.11 12.66 -21.31
N GLN A 255 -2.95 12.05 -20.99
CA GLN A 255 -2.92 10.64 -20.60
C GLN A 255 -3.39 10.47 -19.16
N LYS A 256 -4.22 9.46 -18.92
CA LYS A 256 -4.70 9.09 -17.59
C LYS A 256 -3.68 8.20 -16.90
N VAL A 257 -3.01 8.72 -15.89
CA VAL A 257 -1.97 8.03 -15.13
C VAL A 257 -2.24 8.23 -13.65
N PHE A 258 -2.27 7.14 -12.90
CA PHE A 258 -2.35 7.16 -11.43
C PHE A 258 -0.96 6.93 -10.84
N VAL A 259 -0.75 7.45 -9.63
CA VAL A 259 0.54 7.35 -8.92
C VAL A 259 0.28 6.93 -7.49
N GLU A 260 1.05 5.96 -7.06
CA GLU A 260 1.19 5.55 -5.66
C GLU A 260 2.57 5.92 -5.16
N THR A 261 2.66 6.31 -3.88
CA THR A 261 3.93 6.39 -3.15
C THR A 261 3.80 5.69 -1.79
N CYS A 262 4.89 5.62 -1.04
CA CYS A 262 4.92 4.95 0.26
C CYS A 262 5.48 5.88 1.35
N PRO A 263 5.14 5.66 2.64
CA PRO A 263 5.65 6.48 3.74
C PRO A 263 7.17 6.56 3.78
N HIS A 264 7.88 5.49 3.42
CA HIS A 264 9.33 5.50 3.43
C HIS A 264 9.95 6.43 2.38
N TYR A 265 9.30 6.67 1.23
CA TYR A 265 9.73 7.67 0.26
C TYR A 265 9.35 9.10 0.64
N LEU A 266 8.48 9.27 1.61
CA LEU A 266 8.13 10.58 2.16
C LEU A 266 9.02 10.98 3.35
N LEU A 267 9.57 10.00 4.10
CA LEU A 267 10.13 10.24 5.43
C LEU A 267 11.59 9.78 5.59
N LEU A 268 12.02 8.78 4.83
CA LEU A 268 13.37 8.23 4.91
C LEU A 268 14.18 8.60 3.68
N ASP A 269 15.48 8.71 3.83
CA ASP A 269 16.40 9.02 2.74
C ASP A 269 17.57 8.02 2.67
N ASP A 270 18.37 8.10 1.62
CA ASP A 270 19.45 7.18 1.31
C ASP A 270 20.63 7.20 2.31
N SER A 271 20.68 8.16 3.24
CA SER A 271 21.65 8.16 4.32
C SER A 271 21.53 6.92 5.21
N ARG A 272 20.33 6.30 5.24
CA ARG A 272 20.08 5.07 5.99
C ARG A 272 20.93 3.89 5.55
N TYR A 273 21.32 3.83 4.28
CA TYR A 273 22.16 2.75 3.77
C TYR A 273 23.61 2.80 4.28
N SER A 274 24.05 3.95 4.79
CA SER A 274 25.41 4.17 5.32
C SER A 274 25.51 3.99 6.84
N LEU A 275 24.46 3.49 7.50
CA LEU A 275 24.49 3.21 8.93
C LEU A 275 25.53 2.14 9.26
N PRO A 276 26.24 2.27 10.43
CA PRO A 276 27.29 1.34 10.83
C PRO A 276 26.77 -0.09 11.08
N ASP A 277 27.68 -1.02 11.25
CA ASP A 277 27.43 -2.40 11.69
C ASP A 277 26.40 -3.17 10.84
N PHE A 278 26.34 -2.89 9.53
CA PHE A 278 25.37 -3.47 8.61
C PHE A 278 23.91 -3.03 8.84
N ALA A 279 23.65 -2.08 9.73
CA ALA A 279 22.30 -1.59 10.03
C ALA A 279 21.60 -0.99 8.81
N GLY A 280 22.33 -0.55 7.78
CA GLY A 280 21.76 -0.12 6.49
C GLY A 280 20.97 -1.20 5.76
N ALA A 281 21.22 -2.48 6.02
CA ALA A 281 20.48 -3.60 5.44
C ALA A 281 18.98 -3.57 5.75
N ARG A 282 18.59 -3.02 6.91
CA ARG A 282 17.18 -2.87 7.36
C ARG A 282 16.35 -2.04 6.38
N TYR A 283 17.01 -1.15 5.64
CA TYR A 283 16.38 -0.18 4.73
C TYR A 283 16.45 -0.59 3.26
N VAL A 284 17.06 -1.73 2.94
CA VAL A 284 17.10 -2.25 1.57
C VAL A 284 15.70 -2.60 1.12
N CYS A 285 15.21 -1.86 0.11
CA CYS A 285 13.92 -2.02 -0.57
C CYS A 285 14.07 -1.61 -2.04
N ALA A 286 13.11 -1.92 -2.87
CA ALA A 286 13.14 -1.57 -4.30
C ALA A 286 11.77 -1.06 -4.78
N PRO A 287 11.74 0.17 -5.32
CA PRO A 287 12.86 1.12 -5.51
C PRO A 287 13.57 1.49 -4.19
N PRO A 288 14.86 1.89 -4.21
CA PRO A 288 15.56 2.26 -3.00
C PRO A 288 15.08 3.60 -2.43
N LEU A 289 15.40 3.85 -1.15
CA LEU A 289 15.26 5.18 -0.57
C LEU A 289 16.07 6.19 -1.36
N ARG A 290 15.53 7.38 -1.54
CA ARG A 290 16.07 8.44 -2.39
C ARG A 290 16.68 9.59 -1.58
N LYS A 291 17.07 10.65 -2.25
CA LYS A 291 17.57 11.85 -1.61
C LYS A 291 16.42 12.61 -0.91
N LYS A 292 16.77 13.35 0.12
CA LYS A 292 15.81 14.20 0.86
C LYS A 292 15.04 15.15 -0.05
N LEU A 293 15.65 15.61 -1.14
CA LEU A 293 14.95 16.45 -2.14
C LEU A 293 13.79 15.70 -2.81
N ASP A 294 13.93 14.41 -3.04
CA ASP A 294 12.83 13.58 -3.60
C ASP A 294 11.67 13.50 -2.60
N ASN A 295 11.97 13.28 -1.30
CA ASN A 295 10.93 13.28 -0.26
C ASN A 295 10.13 14.60 -0.28
N GLU A 296 10.79 15.74 -0.33
CA GLU A 296 10.15 17.07 -0.35
C GLU A 296 9.28 17.26 -1.60
N ARG A 297 9.74 16.77 -2.77
CA ARG A 297 8.97 16.83 -4.02
C ARG A 297 7.76 15.92 -3.98
N LEU A 298 7.89 14.74 -3.40
CA LEU A 298 6.75 13.80 -3.24
C LEU A 298 5.72 14.36 -2.24
N TRP A 299 6.14 14.95 -1.12
CA TRP A 299 5.21 15.63 -0.20
C TRP A 299 4.43 16.74 -0.90
N LYS A 300 5.12 17.58 -1.69
CA LYS A 300 4.44 18.61 -2.46
C LYS A 300 3.47 18.02 -3.47
N ALA A 301 3.86 16.99 -4.19
CA ALA A 301 3.00 16.31 -5.16
C ALA A 301 1.79 15.65 -4.50
N LEU A 302 1.96 15.11 -3.30
CA LEU A 302 0.86 14.56 -2.50
C LEU A 302 -0.14 15.66 -2.10
N ALA A 303 0.35 16.80 -1.62
CA ALA A 303 -0.48 17.96 -1.28
C ALA A 303 -1.22 18.52 -2.50
N ASP A 304 -0.55 18.60 -3.65
CA ASP A 304 -1.09 19.12 -4.91
C ASP A 304 -2.09 18.16 -5.61
N GLY A 305 -2.38 16.97 -5.03
CA GLY A 305 -3.28 15.97 -5.63
C GLY A 305 -2.67 15.16 -6.78
N LYS A 306 -1.37 15.25 -7.00
CA LYS A 306 -0.68 14.56 -8.09
C LYS A 306 -0.38 13.08 -7.81
N ILE A 307 -0.39 12.69 -6.53
CA ILE A 307 -0.24 11.29 -6.05
C ILE A 307 -1.60 10.84 -5.55
N GLN A 308 -2.14 9.75 -6.06
CA GLN A 308 -3.49 9.29 -5.79
C GLN A 308 -3.61 8.44 -4.55
N THR A 309 -2.59 7.63 -4.23
CA THR A 309 -2.60 6.73 -3.08
C THR A 309 -1.29 6.74 -2.32
N VAL A 310 -1.37 6.48 -1.02
CA VAL A 310 -0.20 6.20 -0.18
C VAL A 310 -0.38 4.80 0.39
N SER A 311 0.26 3.82 -0.21
CA SER A 311 0.30 2.42 0.23
C SER A 311 1.61 2.12 0.95
N THR A 312 1.83 0.90 1.43
CA THR A 312 3.03 0.62 2.22
C THR A 312 4.13 -0.12 1.49
N ASP A 313 3.78 -0.90 0.47
CA ASP A 313 4.69 -1.90 -0.08
C ASP A 313 5.27 -2.78 1.05
N HIS A 314 4.37 -3.16 2.00
CA HIS A 314 4.75 -3.95 3.16
C HIS A 314 5.30 -5.30 2.71
N CYS A 315 6.59 -5.44 2.83
CA CYS A 315 7.34 -6.65 2.47
C CYS A 315 8.38 -6.88 3.57
N SER A 316 7.96 -7.56 4.63
CA SER A 316 8.69 -7.63 5.90
C SER A 316 9.70 -8.77 5.92
N PHE A 317 10.85 -8.54 6.54
CA PHE A 317 11.90 -9.53 6.79
C PHE A 317 12.48 -9.31 8.17
N THR A 318 12.87 -10.37 8.87
CA THR A 318 13.59 -10.28 10.14
C THR A 318 15.03 -9.80 9.94
N LEU A 319 15.68 -9.35 11.02
CA LEU A 319 17.12 -9.01 10.98
C LEU A 319 17.97 -10.20 10.52
N ALA A 320 17.64 -11.41 10.97
CA ALA A 320 18.35 -12.63 10.54
C ALA A 320 18.24 -12.86 9.02
N GLN A 321 17.07 -12.61 8.43
CA GLN A 321 16.89 -12.69 6.97
C GLN A 321 17.69 -11.60 6.25
N LYS A 322 17.71 -10.36 6.77
CA LYS A 322 18.52 -9.28 6.22
C LYS A 322 20.02 -9.58 6.33
N ASP A 323 20.45 -10.17 7.45
CA ASP A 323 21.85 -10.53 7.71
C ASP A 323 22.36 -11.67 6.79
N ALA A 324 21.50 -12.48 6.20
CA ALA A 324 21.89 -13.45 5.18
C ALA A 324 22.58 -12.82 3.96
N GLY A 325 22.34 -11.52 3.71
CA GLY A 325 23.03 -10.73 2.69
C GLY A 325 24.33 -10.07 3.16
N ARG A 326 24.83 -10.35 4.38
CA ARG A 326 26.08 -9.80 4.86
C ARG A 326 27.25 -10.21 3.96
N GLY A 327 27.96 -9.21 3.46
CA GLY A 327 29.06 -9.42 2.51
C GLY A 327 28.66 -9.40 1.02
N ASP A 328 27.36 -9.31 0.70
CA ASP A 328 26.89 -9.10 -0.68
C ASP A 328 25.50 -8.44 -0.65
N PHE A 329 25.43 -7.13 -0.85
CA PHE A 329 24.19 -6.37 -0.78
C PHE A 329 23.09 -6.89 -1.72
N THR A 330 23.45 -7.60 -2.79
CA THR A 330 22.48 -8.17 -3.74
C THR A 330 21.70 -9.37 -3.17
N LYS A 331 22.16 -9.90 -2.05
CA LYS A 331 21.51 -11.01 -1.32
C LYS A 331 20.66 -10.54 -0.15
N ILE A 332 20.67 -9.24 0.16
CA ILE A 332 19.78 -8.68 1.17
C ILE A 332 18.37 -8.70 0.60
N PRO A 333 17.40 -9.38 1.23
CA PRO A 333 16.03 -9.34 0.75
C PRO A 333 15.47 -7.92 0.78
N GLY A 334 14.91 -7.48 -0.36
CA GLY A 334 14.40 -6.12 -0.53
C GLY A 334 12.98 -5.98 -0.01
N GLY A 335 12.78 -5.12 0.97
CA GLY A 335 11.48 -4.80 1.55
C GLY A 335 11.56 -4.34 3.00
N MET A 336 10.52 -3.68 3.47
CA MET A 336 10.40 -3.15 4.83
C MET A 336 8.96 -3.34 5.37
N PRO A 337 8.78 -3.53 6.69
CA PRO A 337 7.45 -3.46 7.29
C PRO A 337 6.93 -2.02 7.29
N GLY A 338 5.62 -1.81 7.13
CA GLY A 338 5.05 -0.46 7.08
C GLY A 338 3.56 -0.37 7.37
N VAL A 339 2.78 -1.45 7.25
CA VAL A 339 1.31 -1.41 7.26
C VAL A 339 0.73 -0.87 8.57
N GLU A 340 1.38 -1.13 9.71
CA GLU A 340 0.94 -0.66 11.03
C GLU A 340 1.18 0.84 11.23
N THR A 341 2.25 1.39 10.67
CA THR A 341 2.68 2.75 10.99
C THR A 341 2.23 3.80 9.97
N ARG A 342 1.70 3.38 8.81
CA ARG A 342 1.30 4.25 7.70
C ARG A 342 0.36 5.38 8.13
N GLY A 343 -0.73 5.05 8.81
CA GLY A 343 -1.75 6.01 9.20
C GLY A 343 -1.20 7.06 10.18
N THR A 344 -0.51 6.62 11.22
CA THR A 344 0.07 7.50 12.26
C THR A 344 1.21 8.37 11.73
N LEU A 345 2.05 7.84 10.83
CA LEU A 345 3.09 8.60 10.16
C LEU A 345 2.52 9.68 9.25
N LEU A 346 1.50 9.33 8.45
CA LEU A 346 0.88 10.30 7.55
C LEU A 346 0.11 11.37 8.33
N PHE A 347 -0.53 11.02 9.43
CA PHE A 347 -1.13 12.01 10.32
C PHE A 347 -0.06 12.95 10.91
N THR A 348 1.00 12.41 11.48
CA THR A 348 2.03 13.18 12.18
C THR A 348 2.77 14.14 11.24
N TYR A 349 3.35 13.58 10.19
CA TYR A 349 4.23 14.33 9.29
C TYR A 349 3.51 14.97 8.11
N GLY A 350 2.26 14.61 7.90
CA GLY A 350 1.38 15.20 6.92
C GLY A 350 0.42 16.21 7.55
N VAL A 351 -0.54 15.72 8.33
CA VAL A 351 -1.64 16.54 8.86
C VAL A 351 -1.17 17.46 9.99
N ALA A 352 -0.61 16.91 11.05
CA ALA A 352 -0.16 17.71 12.21
C ALA A 352 0.99 18.65 11.84
N ALA A 353 1.84 18.30 10.88
CA ALA A 353 2.88 19.16 10.34
C ALA A 353 2.39 20.18 9.30
N GLY A 354 1.09 20.19 8.96
CA GLY A 354 0.48 21.14 8.01
C GLY A 354 0.89 20.97 6.55
N ARG A 355 1.42 19.79 6.16
CA ARG A 355 1.80 19.51 4.77
C ARG A 355 0.62 19.09 3.89
N ILE A 356 -0.34 18.37 4.49
CA ILE A 356 -1.61 17.98 3.86
C ILE A 356 -2.75 18.22 4.85
N THR A 357 -3.99 18.23 4.37
CA THR A 357 -5.17 18.29 5.25
C THR A 357 -5.61 16.89 5.71
N ALA A 358 -6.47 16.81 6.72
CA ALA A 358 -7.06 15.55 7.15
C ALA A 358 -7.94 14.93 6.05
N GLU A 359 -8.63 15.75 5.26
CA GLU A 359 -9.41 15.34 4.09
C GLU A 359 -8.52 14.68 3.04
N ARG A 360 -7.34 15.27 2.79
CA ARG A 360 -6.37 14.68 1.86
C ARG A 360 -5.82 13.36 2.36
N MET A 361 -5.63 13.21 3.68
CA MET A 361 -5.26 11.93 4.28
C MET A 361 -6.37 10.88 4.08
N ALA A 362 -7.65 11.24 4.34
CA ALA A 362 -8.79 10.35 4.11
C ALA A 362 -8.91 9.95 2.62
N ASP A 363 -8.66 10.88 1.72
CA ASP A 363 -8.70 10.66 0.28
C ASP A 363 -7.65 9.60 -0.14
N VAL A 364 -6.38 9.79 0.21
CA VAL A 364 -5.28 8.92 -0.27
C VAL A 364 -5.15 7.61 0.47
N LEU A 365 -5.73 7.48 1.68
CA LEU A 365 -5.71 6.24 2.46
C LEU A 365 -7.00 5.43 2.35
N ALA A 366 -8.12 6.02 1.90
CA ALA A 366 -9.40 5.35 1.93
C ALA A 366 -10.23 5.57 0.66
N GLU A 367 -10.65 6.79 0.33
CA GLU A 367 -11.64 7.03 -0.72
C GLU A 367 -11.08 6.76 -2.13
N THR A 368 -9.94 7.35 -2.47
CA THR A 368 -9.33 7.17 -3.79
C THR A 368 -8.89 5.73 -4.04
N PRO A 369 -8.20 5.01 -3.13
CA PRO A 369 -7.91 3.60 -3.35
C PRO A 369 -9.19 2.74 -3.45
N ALA A 370 -10.28 3.04 -2.70
CA ALA A 370 -11.54 2.34 -2.86
C ALA A 370 -12.16 2.54 -4.27
N LYS A 371 -12.07 3.74 -4.83
CA LYS A 371 -12.52 4.04 -6.21
C LYS A 371 -11.65 3.37 -7.26
N LEU A 372 -10.33 3.42 -7.10
CA LEU A 372 -9.36 2.80 -8.02
C LEU A 372 -9.57 1.30 -8.15
N TYR A 373 -9.88 0.65 -7.02
CA TYR A 373 -9.93 -0.80 -6.95
C TYR A 373 -11.35 -1.37 -6.81
N GLY A 374 -12.38 -0.57 -7.15
CA GLY A 374 -13.77 -1.03 -7.30
C GLY A 374 -14.47 -1.43 -6.00
N LEU A 375 -14.10 -0.80 -4.89
CA LEU A 375 -14.70 -1.03 -3.56
C LEU A 375 -15.62 0.11 -3.10
N PHE A 376 -15.54 1.29 -3.76
CA PHE A 376 -16.40 2.43 -3.44
C PHE A 376 -17.82 2.21 -3.98
N PRO A 377 -18.89 2.62 -3.28
CA PRO A 377 -18.92 3.29 -1.96
C PRO A 377 -19.06 2.32 -0.77
N ARG A 378 -18.89 1.01 -0.99
CA ARG A 378 -18.93 0.01 0.09
C ARG A 378 -17.85 0.29 1.14
N LYS A 379 -16.63 0.62 0.69
CA LYS A 379 -15.47 1.00 1.49
C LYS A 379 -15.03 2.43 1.15
N GLY A 380 -14.20 3.03 1.98
CA GLY A 380 -13.54 4.31 1.72
C GLY A 380 -14.35 5.56 2.07
N VAL A 381 -15.55 5.43 2.63
CA VAL A 381 -16.42 6.56 2.98
C VAL A 381 -17.26 6.26 4.21
N LEU A 382 -17.55 7.30 5.02
CA LEU A 382 -18.46 7.21 6.16
C LEU A 382 -19.83 7.81 5.78
N GLN A 383 -20.71 6.97 5.22
CA GLN A 383 -22.06 7.34 4.82
C GLN A 383 -23.04 6.19 5.02
N PRO A 384 -24.37 6.46 5.09
CA PRO A 384 -25.37 5.41 5.18
C PRO A 384 -25.23 4.36 4.06
N GLY A 385 -25.27 3.08 4.42
CA GLY A 385 -25.13 1.94 3.52
C GLY A 385 -23.70 1.45 3.29
N ALA A 386 -22.67 2.25 3.61
CA ALA A 386 -21.27 1.79 3.57
C ALA A 386 -21.01 0.77 4.70
N ASP A 387 -19.98 -0.06 4.54
CA ASP A 387 -19.47 -0.89 5.62
C ASP A 387 -19.04 0.00 6.79
N ALA A 388 -19.34 -0.41 8.02
CA ALA A 388 -18.94 0.32 9.21
C ALA A 388 -17.45 0.06 9.53
N ASP A 389 -16.59 0.45 8.61
CA ASP A 389 -15.14 0.44 8.74
C ASP A 389 -14.69 1.83 9.16
N ILE A 390 -14.25 1.95 10.41
CA ILE A 390 -14.00 3.26 11.01
C ILE A 390 -12.69 3.24 11.79
N VAL A 391 -11.85 4.24 11.55
CA VAL A 391 -10.68 4.53 12.39
C VAL A 391 -11.02 5.73 13.26
N VAL A 392 -11.06 5.51 14.56
CA VAL A 392 -11.19 6.56 15.57
C VAL A 392 -9.80 7.01 15.97
N TYR A 393 -9.39 8.18 15.54
CA TYR A 393 -8.06 8.76 15.77
C TYR A 393 -8.16 9.83 16.88
N ASP A 394 -7.41 9.65 17.96
CA ASP A 394 -7.25 10.70 18.97
C ASP A 394 -6.02 11.56 18.60
N PRO A 395 -6.19 12.83 18.24
CA PRO A 395 -5.07 13.69 17.85
C PRO A 395 -4.22 14.19 19.04
N ARG A 396 -4.62 13.87 20.26
CA ARG A 396 -3.96 14.33 21.48
C ARG A 396 -2.85 13.39 21.90
N GLY A 397 -1.83 13.95 22.55
CA GLY A 397 -0.70 13.19 23.07
C GLY A 397 0.37 12.91 22.00
N THR A 398 1.44 12.31 22.45
CA THR A 398 2.56 11.87 21.60
C THR A 398 3.03 10.50 22.09
N SER A 399 3.53 9.70 21.17
CA SER A 399 4.16 8.40 21.47
C SER A 399 5.37 8.20 20.55
N CYS A 400 6.05 7.09 20.72
CA CYS A 400 7.24 6.77 19.95
C CYS A 400 7.06 5.40 19.29
N ILE A 401 7.43 5.26 18.03
CA ILE A 401 7.41 3.97 17.34
C ILE A 401 8.58 3.12 17.86
N THR A 402 8.26 1.91 18.33
CA THR A 402 9.26 0.90 18.69
C THR A 402 8.90 -0.45 18.08
N ALA A 403 9.90 -1.25 17.74
CA ALA A 403 9.66 -2.61 17.23
C ALA A 403 8.92 -3.48 18.26
N ALA A 404 9.21 -3.29 19.56
CA ALA A 404 8.60 -4.06 20.64
C ALA A 404 7.08 -3.84 20.75
N ASP A 405 6.58 -2.68 20.31
CA ASP A 405 5.15 -2.35 20.38
C ASP A 405 4.38 -2.74 19.11
N GLN A 406 5.05 -3.20 18.03
CA GLN A 406 4.37 -3.56 16.80
C GLN A 406 3.82 -4.98 16.84
N ALA A 407 2.72 -5.20 16.12
CA ALA A 407 2.11 -6.50 15.94
C ALA A 407 2.72 -7.31 14.79
N ALA A 408 3.54 -6.69 13.95
CA ALA A 408 4.24 -7.33 12.85
C ALA A 408 5.25 -8.38 13.35
N ASN A 409 5.41 -9.46 12.59
CA ASN A 409 6.32 -10.56 12.92
C ASN A 409 7.77 -10.24 12.54
N VAL A 410 8.25 -9.06 12.98
CA VAL A 410 9.62 -8.57 12.74
C VAL A 410 10.26 -8.09 14.04
N ASP A 411 11.57 -8.06 14.06
CA ASP A 411 12.40 -7.71 15.21
C ASP A 411 13.07 -6.33 15.09
N TYR A 412 12.61 -5.49 14.14
CA TYR A 412 13.01 -4.09 13.99
C TYR A 412 11.88 -3.25 13.42
N ALA A 413 11.95 -1.93 13.60
CA ALA A 413 11.08 -0.97 12.95
C ALA A 413 11.90 -0.01 12.09
N PRO A 414 11.53 0.24 10.81
CA PRO A 414 12.24 1.25 9.99
C PRO A 414 12.16 2.67 10.58
N TYR A 415 11.15 2.91 11.39
CA TYR A 415 10.88 4.19 12.05
C TYR A 415 11.18 4.16 13.55
N GLU A 416 12.04 3.25 14.01
CA GLU A 416 12.42 3.14 15.43
C GLU A 416 12.84 4.49 16.01
N GLY A 417 12.29 4.84 17.19
CA GLY A 417 12.53 6.10 17.86
C GLY A 417 11.81 7.32 17.28
N THR A 418 11.00 7.15 16.22
CA THR A 418 10.26 8.24 15.60
C THR A 418 9.09 8.67 16.47
N GLN A 419 9.01 9.97 16.78
CA GLN A 419 7.87 10.55 17.52
C GLN A 419 6.66 10.66 16.62
N ILE A 420 5.48 10.29 17.16
CA ILE A 420 4.19 10.42 16.49
C ILE A 420 3.23 11.26 17.33
N ALA A 421 2.38 12.03 16.66
CA ALA A 421 1.33 12.85 17.26
C ALA A 421 0.00 12.09 17.27
N GLY A 422 -0.64 12.03 18.42
CA GLY A 422 -1.89 11.28 18.57
C GLY A 422 -1.71 9.76 18.48
N HIS A 423 -2.83 9.05 18.36
CA HIS A 423 -2.85 7.59 18.22
C HIS A 423 -4.20 7.10 17.66
N ILE A 424 -4.23 5.87 17.21
CA ILE A 424 -5.46 5.17 16.83
C ILE A 424 -6.09 4.62 18.12
N ALA A 425 -7.21 5.23 18.54
CA ALA A 425 -7.91 4.84 19.76
C ALA A 425 -8.76 3.57 19.56
N GLU A 426 -9.52 3.52 18.45
CA GLU A 426 -10.32 2.35 18.11
C GLU A 426 -10.35 2.12 16.60
N VAL A 427 -10.48 0.85 16.21
CA VAL A 427 -10.74 0.44 14.81
C VAL A 427 -11.97 -0.44 14.80
N TYR A 428 -12.89 -0.10 13.91
CA TYR A 428 -14.06 -0.91 13.62
C TYR A 428 -13.92 -1.52 12.22
N LEU A 429 -14.15 -2.81 12.15
CA LEU A 429 -14.26 -3.56 10.90
C LEU A 429 -15.69 -4.10 10.81
N ARG A 430 -16.44 -3.63 9.82
CA ARG A 430 -17.85 -3.97 9.65
C ARG A 430 -18.62 -3.94 11.00
N GLY A 431 -18.52 -2.79 11.70
CA GLY A 431 -19.22 -2.51 12.95
C GLY A 431 -18.71 -3.24 14.18
N THR A 432 -17.76 -4.15 14.06
CA THR A 432 -17.09 -4.81 15.17
C THR A 432 -15.86 -4.02 15.58
N CYS A 433 -15.74 -3.64 16.85
CA CYS A 433 -14.51 -3.03 17.38
C CYS A 433 -13.42 -4.10 17.44
N VAL A 434 -12.46 -4.04 16.53
CA VAL A 434 -11.37 -5.04 16.38
C VAL A 434 -10.08 -4.61 17.06
N VAL A 435 -9.89 -3.30 17.27
CA VAL A 435 -8.76 -2.74 18.04
C VAL A 435 -9.27 -1.67 18.98
N ARG A 436 -8.75 -1.64 20.21
CA ARG A 436 -8.98 -0.57 21.18
C ARG A 436 -7.70 -0.29 21.95
N GLU A 437 -7.27 0.98 21.98
CA GLU A 437 -6.05 1.44 22.65
C GLU A 437 -4.84 0.51 22.36
N GLY A 438 -4.59 0.25 21.08
CA GLY A 438 -3.51 -0.61 20.60
C GLY A 438 -3.68 -2.12 20.85
N LYS A 439 -4.73 -2.54 21.57
CA LYS A 439 -5.02 -3.97 21.83
C LYS A 439 -5.92 -4.53 20.74
N ILE A 440 -5.50 -5.62 20.13
CA ILE A 440 -6.30 -6.37 19.14
C ILE A 440 -7.32 -7.21 19.94
N LEU A 441 -8.61 -7.01 19.66
CA LEU A 441 -9.73 -7.70 20.28
C LEU A 441 -10.22 -8.87 19.42
N HIS A 442 -10.16 -8.71 18.11
CA HIS A 442 -10.56 -9.71 17.11
C HIS A 442 -9.59 -9.67 15.94
N ASP A 443 -9.05 -10.81 15.54
CA ASP A 443 -7.95 -10.91 14.60
C ASP A 443 -8.14 -11.94 13.46
N ARG A 444 -9.37 -12.43 13.27
CA ARG A 444 -9.75 -13.35 12.18
C ARG A 444 -11.10 -13.03 11.56
N ASN A 445 -11.43 -11.74 11.49
CA ASN A 445 -12.71 -11.27 10.99
C ASN A 445 -12.68 -10.89 9.49
N GLY A 446 -11.54 -11.00 8.85
CA GLY A 446 -11.34 -10.61 7.46
C GLY A 446 -12.15 -11.48 6.49
N GLN A 447 -12.65 -10.84 5.43
CA GLN A 447 -13.40 -11.48 4.36
C GLN A 447 -12.77 -11.13 3.01
N TYR A 448 -12.80 -12.08 2.07
CA TYR A 448 -12.45 -11.80 0.69
C TYR A 448 -13.46 -10.84 0.07
N LEU A 449 -12.96 -9.84 -0.65
CA LEU A 449 -13.77 -8.81 -1.29
C LEU A 449 -13.76 -8.98 -2.81
N HIS A 450 -14.90 -9.40 -3.37
CA HIS A 450 -15.11 -9.25 -4.81
C HIS A 450 -15.15 -7.78 -5.18
N ARG A 451 -14.24 -7.35 -6.05
CA ARG A 451 -14.06 -5.96 -6.45
C ARG A 451 -14.64 -5.68 -7.83
N GLY A 452 -15.19 -4.49 -7.99
CA GLY A 452 -15.62 -3.99 -9.28
C GLY A 452 -14.48 -3.39 -10.08
N LYS A 453 -14.80 -2.78 -11.24
CA LYS A 453 -13.85 -2.07 -12.09
C LYS A 453 -13.43 -0.75 -11.45
N CYS A 454 -12.32 -0.19 -11.92
CA CYS A 454 -11.88 1.16 -11.58
C CYS A 454 -12.99 2.18 -11.90
N MET A 455 -13.26 3.07 -10.96
CA MET A 455 -14.31 4.11 -11.06
C MET A 455 -13.76 5.50 -11.37
N LEU A 456 -12.42 5.66 -11.50
CA LEU A 456 -11.73 6.92 -11.78
C LEU A 456 -11.34 7.06 -13.25
#